data_b69f6d00b62c8850f5053e52d3d72ad4
#
_entry.id   b69f6d00b62c8850f5053e52d3d72ad4
#
_cell.length_a   1.000
_cell.length_b   1.000
_cell.length_c   1.000
_cell.angle_alpha   90.00
_cell.angle_beta   90.00
_cell.angle_gamma   90.00
#
_symmetry.space_group_name_H-M   'P 1'
#
loop_
_entity.id
_entity.type
_entity.pdbx_description
1 polymer ?
#
loop_
_entity_poly.entity_id
_entity_poly.type
_entity_poly.pdbx_seq_one_letter_code
_entity_poly.pdbx_strand_id
1 'polypeptide(L)'
;MSADTHPHGMPPGHLSRRHFFHRAGGGFLGAALGGIWAEGGEIKDALLGPHFKPRAKSVIFLFMCGGVSHIDTFDPKGNQHAGQFMDAIGFGDNQAKMQRPVIPCHRTFTRYGQSGIPVSDWFPHIGGVIDEIAVVRSMWCHEGNHFPAVIETCTGHRGRAFDHPSFGSWVSHALGSVNKNLPSFVNIGRPSSPVQLTGGYLGASVSATPFQAGQRPIPNLHPPQSTLASERDHQMHLLEIMNADFRRRHAMDSNIQARIKAYQLAASMQLSAPEVVDFTKEPAHIQALYGIDQKPTKAFGEQLLLARRLAERGVRFIQICHAGGGNGGWDAHGDMKQHEPHCRATDKPIAGLITDLKQRGMLDETLVVWTSEFGRTPWSQNTTGRDHNPRGYTSWMAGGGIQGGLIHGATDEVGYQAVEDRHYYSDLHATLLHQLGIDHTRMFLPELGPVSLLVEEGNGPIHAIMA
;
A
#
# COMPACT_ATOMS: atom_id res chain seq x y z
N MET A 1 -40.46 -45.38 24.55
CA MET A 1 -40.18 -44.78 25.88
C MET A 1 -38.76 -44.32 25.85
N SER A 2 -38.54 -43.09 25.51
CA SER A 2 -37.22 -42.44 25.53
C SER A 2 -37.46 -41.02 26.03
N ALA A 3 -36.81 -40.69 27.13
CA ALA A 3 -36.93 -39.41 27.80
C ALA A 3 -36.01 -38.37 27.15
N ASP A 4 -36.62 -37.27 26.72
CA ASP A 4 -35.94 -36.03 26.35
C ASP A 4 -35.32 -35.38 27.57
N THR A 5 -34.02 -35.09 27.53
CA THR A 5 -33.37 -34.21 28.49
C THR A 5 -32.95 -32.91 27.75
N HIS A 6 -33.72 -31.85 27.98
CA HIS A 6 -33.33 -30.49 27.62
C HIS A 6 -32.18 -30.00 28.52
N PRO A 7 -31.16 -29.34 28.00
CA PRO A 7 -30.16 -28.64 28.83
C PRO A 7 -30.70 -27.31 29.33
N HIS A 8 -30.47 -27.05 30.58
CA HIS A 8 -30.89 -25.90 31.36
C HIS A 8 -30.55 -24.55 30.73
N GLY A 9 -31.54 -23.68 30.67
CA GLY A 9 -31.42 -22.29 30.28
C GLY A 9 -30.53 -21.51 31.26
N MET A 10 -29.61 -20.72 30.69
CA MET A 10 -28.85 -19.74 31.46
C MET A 10 -29.72 -18.56 31.85
N PRO A 11 -29.54 -17.98 33.05
CA PRO A 11 -30.33 -16.84 33.51
C PRO A 11 -30.06 -15.60 32.64
N PRO A 12 -31.06 -14.73 32.43
CA PRO A 12 -30.86 -13.49 31.65
C PRO A 12 -30.04 -12.51 32.45
N GLY A 13 -28.81 -12.20 31.96
CA GLY A 13 -27.97 -11.15 32.55
C GLY A 13 -26.46 -11.32 32.45
N HIS A 14 -25.94 -12.48 32.10
CA HIS A 14 -24.50 -12.64 31.91
C HIS A 14 -24.06 -12.43 30.45
N LEU A 15 -23.79 -11.18 30.06
CA LEU A 15 -23.03 -10.85 28.85
C LEU A 15 -21.58 -11.26 29.06
N SER A 16 -21.20 -12.42 28.54
CA SER A 16 -19.74 -12.74 28.47
C SER A 16 -19.03 -11.75 27.54
N ARG A 17 -17.77 -11.45 27.80
CA ARG A 17 -16.91 -10.64 26.90
C ARG A 17 -17.05 -11.09 25.45
N ARG A 18 -17.14 -12.39 25.21
CA ARG A 18 -17.29 -13.02 23.89
C ARG A 18 -18.60 -12.61 23.21
N HIS A 19 -19.73 -12.57 23.93
CA HIS A 19 -21.05 -12.16 23.42
C HIS A 19 -21.11 -10.65 23.12
N PHE A 20 -20.49 -9.85 23.97
CA PHE A 20 -20.34 -8.41 23.73
C PHE A 20 -19.59 -8.13 22.43
N PHE A 21 -18.46 -8.81 22.21
CA PHE A 21 -17.64 -8.63 21.00
C PHE A 21 -18.33 -9.17 19.74
N HIS A 22 -19.10 -10.24 19.81
CA HIS A 22 -19.90 -10.70 18.66
C HIS A 22 -20.99 -9.70 18.25
N ARG A 23 -21.57 -8.98 19.19
CA ARG A 23 -22.60 -7.97 18.91
C ARG A 23 -22.03 -6.59 18.55
N ALA A 24 -20.91 -6.20 19.13
CA ALA A 24 -20.30 -4.89 18.92
C ALA A 24 -19.30 -4.84 17.75
N GLY A 25 -18.74 -5.96 17.33
CA GLY A 25 -17.61 -5.97 16.41
C GLY A 25 -17.46 -7.17 15.48
N GLY A 26 -18.52 -7.91 15.19
CA GLY A 26 -18.49 -9.20 14.52
C GLY A 26 -17.84 -9.30 13.13
N GLY A 27 -17.33 -8.21 12.55
CA GLY A 27 -16.64 -8.24 11.26
C GLY A 27 -15.27 -7.57 11.25
N PHE A 28 -15.01 -6.65 12.19
CA PHE A 28 -13.72 -5.94 12.27
C PHE A 28 -12.60 -6.82 12.87
N LEU A 29 -12.98 -7.83 13.64
CA LEU A 29 -12.08 -8.70 14.39
C LEU A 29 -11.30 -9.70 13.52
N GLY A 30 -11.88 -10.15 12.41
CA GLY A 30 -11.22 -11.15 11.56
C GLY A 30 -9.94 -10.66 10.88
N ALA A 31 -9.88 -9.38 10.53
CA ALA A 31 -8.71 -8.79 9.86
C ALA A 31 -7.63 -8.36 10.88
N ALA A 32 -8.03 -7.91 12.08
CA ALA A 32 -7.09 -7.55 13.14
C ALA A 32 -6.50 -8.78 13.86
N LEU A 33 -7.14 -9.94 13.76
CA LEU A 33 -6.71 -11.17 14.44
C LEU A 33 -5.68 -12.00 13.66
N GLY A 34 -5.48 -11.74 12.37
CA GLY A 34 -4.51 -12.47 11.54
C GLY A 34 -3.03 -12.25 11.89
N GLY A 35 -2.72 -11.24 12.72
CA GLY A 35 -1.35 -10.87 13.10
C GLY A 35 -0.89 -11.30 14.50
N ILE A 36 -1.60 -12.17 15.22
CA ILE A 36 -1.39 -12.38 16.66
C ILE A 36 -0.55 -13.64 16.99
N TRP A 37 0.39 -14.02 16.16
CA TRP A 37 1.25 -15.19 16.45
C TRP A 37 2.75 -14.83 16.59
N ALA A 38 3.09 -13.64 17.06
CA ALA A 38 4.45 -13.34 17.47
C ALA A 38 4.50 -13.16 19.00
N GLU A 39 5.22 -14.02 19.68
CA GLU A 39 5.70 -13.79 21.05
C GLU A 39 6.73 -12.64 20.99
N GLY A 40 6.29 -11.42 21.23
CA GLY A 40 7.14 -10.23 21.24
C GLY A 40 7.16 -9.55 22.60
N GLY A 41 8.34 -9.35 23.16
CA GLY A 41 8.55 -8.53 24.34
C GLY A 41 8.12 -7.06 24.12
N GLU A 42 7.93 -6.29 25.17
CA GLU A 42 7.63 -4.86 25.10
C GLU A 42 8.73 -4.11 24.33
N ILE A 43 8.43 -3.69 23.12
CA ILE A 43 9.23 -2.69 22.42
C ILE A 43 8.84 -1.34 23.02
N LYS A 44 9.70 -0.78 23.86
CA LYS A 44 9.52 0.58 24.38
C LYS A 44 9.43 1.56 23.22
N ASP A 45 8.50 2.52 23.32
CA ASP A 45 8.25 3.59 22.36
C ASP A 45 9.56 4.31 21.95
N ALA A 46 10.29 3.78 20.99
CA ALA A 46 11.62 4.24 20.60
C ALA A 46 11.52 5.06 19.37
N LEU A 47 10.95 5.90 18.97
CA LEU A 47 10.98 6.90 17.89
C LEU A 47 9.66 7.65 17.82
N LEU A 48 9.56 8.70 18.53
CA LEU A 48 8.38 9.55 18.49
C LEU A 48 8.73 10.85 17.78
N GLY A 49 8.49 10.89 16.48
CA GLY A 49 8.59 12.09 15.69
C GLY A 49 9.69 12.06 14.61
N PRO A 50 9.70 13.05 13.72
CA PRO A 50 10.69 13.16 12.66
C PRO A 50 12.06 13.54 13.22
N HIS A 51 13.13 13.03 12.62
CA HIS A 51 14.53 13.39 12.94
C HIS A 51 14.91 14.77 12.42
N PHE A 52 14.24 15.24 11.38
CA PHE A 52 14.40 16.56 10.77
C PHE A 52 13.06 17.03 10.18
N LYS A 53 13.00 18.26 9.70
CA LYS A 53 11.76 18.86 9.17
C LYS A 53 11.24 18.07 7.97
N PRO A 54 10.04 17.44 8.06
CA PRO A 54 9.47 16.70 6.94
C PRO A 54 9.03 17.63 5.80
N ARG A 55 9.10 17.10 4.57
CA ARG A 55 8.47 17.68 3.38
C ARG A 55 7.06 17.12 3.20
N ALA A 56 6.88 15.81 3.44
CA ALA A 56 5.59 15.14 3.36
C ALA A 56 4.99 14.90 4.75
N LYS A 57 3.69 15.01 4.86
CA LYS A 57 2.88 14.65 6.05
C LYS A 57 2.21 13.30 5.90
N SER A 58 1.88 12.92 4.65
CA SER A 58 1.15 11.71 4.30
C SER A 58 1.72 11.07 3.03
N VAL A 59 1.60 9.76 2.94
CA VAL A 59 1.94 8.96 1.75
C VAL A 59 0.69 8.25 1.25
N ILE A 60 0.39 8.38 -0.04
CA ILE A 60 -0.59 7.59 -0.77
C ILE A 60 0.19 6.63 -1.67
N PHE A 61 0.23 5.35 -1.30
CA PHE A 61 1.05 4.32 -1.92
C PHE A 61 0.21 3.42 -2.81
N LEU A 62 0.33 3.59 -4.13
CA LEU A 62 -0.41 2.87 -5.16
C LEU A 62 0.38 1.62 -5.55
N PHE A 63 -0.03 0.46 -5.08
CA PHE A 63 0.60 -0.81 -5.39
C PHE A 63 -0.19 -1.56 -6.45
N MET A 64 0.38 -1.69 -7.65
CA MET A 64 -0.21 -2.35 -8.81
C MET A 64 0.15 -3.83 -8.77
N CYS A 65 -0.73 -4.66 -8.20
CA CYS A 65 -0.44 -6.07 -7.92
C CYS A 65 -0.35 -6.91 -9.20
N GLY A 66 0.78 -7.54 -9.44
CA GLY A 66 0.97 -8.48 -10.54
C GLY A 66 2.07 -8.12 -11.55
N GLY A 67 2.84 -7.07 -11.32
CA GLY A 67 3.97 -6.71 -12.20
C GLY A 67 3.54 -5.95 -13.46
N VAL A 68 3.53 -4.62 -13.37
CA VAL A 68 3.19 -3.74 -14.52
C VAL A 68 4.33 -3.70 -15.52
N SER A 69 4.01 -3.82 -16.81
CA SER A 69 5.01 -3.67 -17.88
C SER A 69 5.47 -2.22 -18.01
N HIS A 70 6.69 -1.93 -17.60
CA HIS A 70 7.30 -0.62 -17.79
C HIS A 70 7.51 -0.31 -19.27
N ILE A 71 7.85 -1.32 -20.10
CA ILE A 71 8.06 -1.20 -21.55
C ILE A 71 6.81 -0.69 -22.27
N ASP A 72 5.62 -1.13 -21.79
CA ASP A 72 4.35 -0.78 -22.42
C ASP A 72 3.66 0.43 -21.75
N THR A 73 4.31 1.08 -20.74
CA THR A 73 3.70 2.19 -19.98
C THR A 73 4.55 3.46 -19.93
N PHE A 74 5.70 3.47 -19.22
CA PHE A 74 6.48 4.68 -18.95
C PHE A 74 7.95 4.61 -19.42
N ASP A 75 8.40 3.47 -19.94
CA ASP A 75 9.76 3.27 -20.44
C ASP A 75 9.77 2.74 -21.88
N PRO A 76 9.41 3.60 -22.88
CA PRO A 76 9.32 3.19 -24.26
C PRO A 76 10.66 2.68 -24.80
N LYS A 77 10.60 1.48 -25.42
CA LYS A 77 11.73 0.91 -26.16
C LYS A 77 11.37 0.82 -27.65
N GLY A 78 12.31 1.18 -28.48
CA GLY A 78 12.12 1.01 -29.91
C GLY A 78 11.98 -0.46 -30.30
N ASN A 79 11.34 -0.73 -31.42
CA ASN A 79 11.18 -2.10 -31.92
C ASN A 79 12.35 -2.58 -32.81
N GLN A 80 13.49 -1.87 -32.81
CA GLN A 80 14.68 -2.22 -33.60
C GLN A 80 15.29 -3.58 -33.20
N HIS A 81 15.03 -4.05 -32.00
CA HIS A 81 15.49 -5.35 -31.49
C HIS A 81 14.44 -6.46 -31.61
N ALA A 82 13.22 -6.16 -32.09
CA ALA A 82 12.17 -7.14 -32.21
C ALA A 82 12.60 -8.33 -33.10
N GLY A 83 12.38 -9.55 -32.60
CA GLY A 83 12.80 -10.79 -33.24
C GLY A 83 14.28 -11.17 -33.01
N GLN A 84 15.12 -10.30 -32.47
CA GLN A 84 16.49 -10.66 -32.07
C GLN A 84 16.47 -11.53 -30.80
N PHE A 85 17.33 -12.55 -30.78
CA PHE A 85 17.48 -13.39 -29.59
C PHE A 85 18.42 -12.73 -28.59
N MET A 86 18.07 -12.83 -27.32
CA MET A 86 18.88 -12.36 -26.22
C MET A 86 18.93 -13.36 -25.07
N ASP A 87 19.94 -13.20 -24.19
CA ASP A 87 20.09 -14.00 -22.99
C ASP A 87 19.02 -13.63 -21.97
N ALA A 88 18.01 -14.49 -21.83
CA ALA A 88 17.08 -14.47 -20.71
C ALA A 88 17.74 -15.20 -19.53
N ILE A 89 18.04 -14.47 -18.47
CA ILE A 89 18.67 -15.05 -17.26
C ILE A 89 17.58 -15.30 -16.23
N GLY A 90 17.55 -16.50 -15.64
CA GLY A 90 16.68 -16.82 -14.51
C GLY A 90 16.87 -15.85 -13.34
N PHE A 91 15.96 -15.84 -12.39
CA PHE A 91 16.00 -14.94 -11.22
C PHE A 91 16.11 -15.74 -9.91
N GLY A 92 16.43 -15.04 -8.84
CA GLY A 92 16.79 -15.66 -7.57
C GLY A 92 18.12 -16.43 -7.71
N ASP A 93 18.15 -17.62 -7.17
CA ASP A 93 19.33 -18.51 -7.24
C ASP A 93 19.46 -19.24 -8.59
N ASN A 94 18.42 -19.19 -9.43
CA ASN A 94 18.45 -19.77 -10.76
C ASN A 94 19.03 -18.80 -11.78
N GLN A 95 20.31 -18.92 -12.08
CA GLN A 95 21.02 -18.10 -13.08
C GLN A 95 21.12 -18.80 -14.45
N ALA A 96 20.27 -19.79 -14.73
CA ALA A 96 20.25 -20.46 -16.04
C ALA A 96 19.94 -19.46 -17.16
N LYS A 97 20.74 -19.52 -18.24
CA LYS A 97 20.55 -18.71 -19.43
C LYS A 97 19.74 -19.44 -20.47
N MET A 98 18.77 -18.78 -21.04
CA MET A 98 17.98 -19.26 -22.18
C MET A 98 17.95 -18.19 -23.27
N GLN A 99 17.95 -18.62 -24.52
CA GLN A 99 17.76 -17.69 -25.64
C GLN A 99 16.27 -17.38 -25.84
N ARG A 100 15.88 -16.12 -25.80
CA ARG A 100 14.49 -15.68 -26.00
C ARG A 100 14.44 -14.55 -27.03
N PRO A 101 13.49 -14.57 -27.98
CA PRO A 101 13.32 -13.49 -28.91
C PRO A 101 12.65 -12.28 -28.23
N VAL A 102 13.16 -11.10 -28.49
CA VAL A 102 12.52 -9.83 -28.09
C VAL A 102 11.20 -9.69 -28.85
N ILE A 103 10.12 -9.46 -28.11
CA ILE A 103 8.81 -9.18 -28.72
C ILE A 103 8.58 -7.68 -28.88
N PRO A 104 7.88 -7.24 -29.92
CA PRO A 104 7.63 -5.82 -30.12
C PRO A 104 6.71 -5.24 -29.07
N CYS A 105 6.89 -3.96 -28.77
CA CYS A 105 5.91 -3.14 -28.04
C CYS A 105 4.90 -2.60 -29.06
N HIS A 106 3.62 -2.88 -28.83
CA HIS A 106 2.53 -2.43 -29.71
C HIS A 106 1.85 -1.16 -29.21
N ARG A 107 2.48 -0.43 -28.28
CA ARG A 107 1.94 0.82 -27.73
C ARG A 107 2.47 2.03 -28.48
N THR A 108 1.63 3.04 -28.58
CA THR A 108 2.02 4.35 -29.06
C THR A 108 2.35 5.23 -27.87
N PHE A 109 3.46 5.95 -27.97
CA PHE A 109 3.90 6.88 -26.94
C PHE A 109 3.80 8.32 -27.45
N THR A 110 3.17 9.16 -26.64
CA THR A 110 3.04 10.58 -26.91
C THR A 110 3.85 11.35 -25.85
N ARG A 111 4.51 12.44 -26.27
CA ARG A 111 5.18 13.34 -25.36
C ARG A 111 4.17 14.30 -24.75
N TYR A 112 4.14 14.36 -23.43
CA TYR A 112 3.19 15.18 -22.68
C TYR A 112 3.90 16.25 -21.84
N GLY A 113 3.13 17.26 -21.45
CA GLY A 113 3.57 18.34 -20.57
C GLY A 113 4.67 19.21 -21.17
N GLN A 114 5.21 20.09 -20.35
CA GLN A 114 6.38 20.90 -20.70
C GLN A 114 7.66 20.08 -20.66
N SER A 115 7.71 19.09 -19.79
CA SER A 115 8.82 18.13 -19.66
C SER A 115 9.02 17.26 -20.91
N GLY A 116 7.97 17.06 -21.70
CA GLY A 116 8.02 16.21 -22.90
C GLY A 116 8.25 14.72 -22.59
N ILE A 117 7.88 14.24 -21.41
CA ILE A 117 8.03 12.85 -21.01
C ILE A 117 7.09 11.98 -21.85
N PRO A 118 7.59 10.91 -22.50
CA PRO A 118 6.75 10.00 -23.27
C PRO A 118 5.93 9.12 -22.34
N VAL A 119 4.62 9.07 -22.58
CA VAL A 119 3.66 8.22 -21.87
C VAL A 119 2.86 7.42 -22.88
N SER A 120 2.58 6.17 -22.54
CA SER A 120 1.82 5.24 -23.39
C SER A 120 0.37 5.72 -23.60
N ASP A 121 -0.20 5.34 -24.75
CA ASP A 121 -1.62 5.52 -25.08
C ASP A 121 -2.59 4.86 -24.09
N TRP A 122 -2.11 4.05 -23.19
CA TRP A 122 -2.86 3.51 -22.05
C TRP A 122 -3.06 4.50 -20.90
N PHE A 123 -2.24 5.56 -20.83
CA PHE A 123 -2.23 6.52 -19.70
C PHE A 123 -2.32 7.99 -20.16
N PRO A 124 -3.28 8.38 -21.04
CA PRO A 124 -3.39 9.74 -21.54
C PRO A 124 -3.72 10.78 -20.46
N HIS A 125 -4.48 10.41 -19.42
CA HIS A 125 -4.79 11.35 -18.33
C HIS A 125 -3.60 11.56 -17.41
N ILE A 126 -2.84 10.51 -17.07
CA ILE A 126 -1.56 10.65 -16.35
C ILE A 126 -0.58 11.48 -17.17
N GLY A 127 -0.56 11.31 -18.49
CA GLY A 127 0.19 12.19 -19.39
C GLY A 127 -0.13 13.67 -19.16
N GLY A 128 -1.39 14.00 -18.94
CA GLY A 128 -1.83 15.39 -18.67
C GLY A 128 -1.32 15.99 -17.35
N VAL A 129 -0.82 15.18 -16.43
CA VAL A 129 -0.23 15.61 -15.14
C VAL A 129 1.23 15.20 -14.99
N ILE A 130 1.87 14.82 -16.07
CA ILE A 130 3.24 14.26 -16.05
C ILE A 130 4.31 15.22 -15.52
N ASP A 131 4.06 16.53 -15.63
CA ASP A 131 4.95 17.55 -15.10
C ASP A 131 5.00 17.60 -13.57
N GLU A 132 4.05 16.93 -12.89
CA GLU A 132 4.07 16.75 -11.43
C GLU A 132 4.77 15.45 -11.00
N ILE A 133 5.19 14.61 -11.94
CA ILE A 133 5.66 13.25 -11.71
C ILE A 133 7.15 13.13 -11.99
N ALA A 134 7.90 12.53 -11.06
CA ALA A 134 9.24 12.01 -11.30
C ALA A 134 9.17 10.52 -11.66
N VAL A 135 9.64 10.15 -12.83
CA VAL A 135 9.63 8.77 -13.34
C VAL A 135 10.98 8.13 -13.11
N VAL A 136 11.08 7.11 -12.25
CA VAL A 136 12.31 6.35 -11.98
C VAL A 136 12.26 5.07 -12.80
N ARG A 137 13.09 4.97 -13.85
CA ARG A 137 13.11 3.84 -14.80
C ARG A 137 14.09 2.73 -14.42
N SER A 138 14.86 2.92 -13.39
CA SER A 138 15.99 2.05 -13.02
C SER A 138 15.76 1.25 -11.74
N MET A 139 14.50 1.03 -11.39
CA MET A 139 14.17 0.18 -10.24
C MET A 139 14.50 -1.28 -10.52
N TRP A 140 14.96 -2.00 -9.51
CA TRP A 140 15.20 -3.42 -9.58
C TRP A 140 15.00 -4.11 -8.22
N CYS A 141 14.80 -5.42 -8.24
CA CYS A 141 14.72 -6.29 -7.07
C CYS A 141 15.33 -7.67 -7.40
N HIS A 142 15.40 -8.56 -6.41
CA HIS A 142 15.97 -9.90 -6.63
C HIS A 142 14.93 -10.92 -7.07
N GLU A 143 13.74 -10.82 -6.51
CA GLU A 143 12.73 -11.85 -6.61
C GLU A 143 11.86 -11.65 -7.86
N GLY A 144 11.76 -12.69 -8.66
CA GLY A 144 10.93 -12.72 -9.87
C GLY A 144 9.65 -13.55 -9.72
N ASN A 145 9.34 -14.04 -8.53
CA ASN A 145 8.07 -14.69 -8.22
C ASN A 145 7.20 -13.77 -7.35
N HIS A 146 5.89 -13.67 -7.62
CA HIS A 146 5.00 -12.70 -6.98
C HIS A 146 5.09 -12.70 -5.46
N PHE A 147 4.93 -13.84 -4.80
CA PHE A 147 4.85 -13.85 -3.35
C PHE A 147 6.17 -13.43 -2.68
N PRO A 148 7.36 -13.97 -3.05
CA PRO A 148 8.64 -13.49 -2.54
C PRO A 148 8.91 -12.02 -2.89
N ALA A 149 8.59 -11.58 -4.12
CA ALA A 149 8.79 -10.20 -4.54
C ALA A 149 7.91 -9.23 -3.74
N VAL A 150 6.65 -9.59 -3.44
CA VAL A 150 5.78 -8.78 -2.57
C VAL A 150 6.35 -8.69 -1.14
N ILE A 151 6.94 -9.77 -0.61
CA ILE A 151 7.62 -9.70 0.68
C ILE A 151 8.77 -8.70 0.60
N GLU A 152 9.65 -8.89 -0.38
CA GLU A 152 10.82 -8.04 -0.61
C GLU A 152 10.42 -6.57 -0.76
N THR A 153 9.47 -6.23 -1.64
CA THR A 153 9.06 -4.86 -1.91
C THR A 153 8.24 -4.19 -0.81
N CYS A 154 7.56 -4.97 0.03
CA CYS A 154 6.74 -4.40 1.10
C CYS A 154 7.44 -4.32 2.45
N THR A 155 8.46 -5.15 2.69
CA THR A 155 9.16 -5.21 3.98
C THR A 155 10.58 -4.67 3.95
N GLY A 156 11.21 -4.59 2.79
CA GLY A 156 12.63 -4.28 2.68
C GLY A 156 13.55 -5.50 2.87
N HIS A 157 13.00 -6.71 2.98
CA HIS A 157 13.78 -7.91 3.29
C HIS A 157 13.43 -9.08 2.39
N ARG A 158 14.43 -9.90 2.06
CA ARG A 158 14.26 -11.14 1.33
C ARG A 158 13.93 -12.28 2.30
N GLY A 159 13.12 -13.23 1.82
CA GLY A 159 12.83 -14.44 2.56
C GLY A 159 11.82 -14.28 3.70
N ARG A 160 11.64 -15.34 4.47
CA ARG A 160 10.64 -15.44 5.55
C ARG A 160 11.26 -15.82 6.90
N ALA A 161 12.56 -15.64 7.06
CA ALA A 161 13.24 -16.04 8.30
C ALA A 161 12.70 -15.29 9.52
N PHE A 162 12.18 -14.08 9.31
CA PHE A 162 11.56 -13.25 10.33
C PHE A 162 10.23 -12.70 9.81
N ASP A 163 9.31 -12.43 10.73
CA ASP A 163 8.04 -11.73 10.43
C ASP A 163 8.29 -10.22 10.38
N HIS A 164 8.89 -9.75 9.28
CA HIS A 164 9.24 -8.34 9.11
C HIS A 164 7.99 -7.48 8.96
N PRO A 165 7.98 -6.28 9.58
CA PRO A 165 6.90 -5.31 9.40
C PRO A 165 6.82 -4.82 7.95
N SER A 166 5.61 -4.55 7.48
CA SER A 166 5.44 -3.82 6.23
C SER A 166 5.96 -2.39 6.35
N PHE A 167 6.31 -1.76 5.23
CA PHE A 167 6.82 -0.39 5.21
C PHE A 167 5.86 0.61 5.89
N GLY A 168 4.54 0.50 5.64
CA GLY A 168 3.54 1.34 6.31
C GLY A 168 3.50 1.16 7.83
N SER A 169 3.82 -0.03 8.31
CA SER A 169 3.93 -0.30 9.76
C SER A 169 5.14 0.40 10.38
N TRP A 170 6.26 0.47 9.67
CA TRP A 170 7.42 1.28 10.10
C TRP A 170 7.10 2.77 10.16
N VAL A 171 6.40 3.31 9.15
CA VAL A 171 5.94 4.71 9.17
C VAL A 171 5.01 4.96 10.35
N SER A 172 4.08 4.03 10.60
CA SER A 172 3.16 4.09 11.74
C SER A 172 3.89 4.05 13.08
N HIS A 173 4.91 3.20 13.20
CA HIS A 173 5.75 3.08 14.40
C HIS A 173 6.55 4.35 14.66
N ALA A 174 7.20 4.89 13.63
CA ALA A 174 8.08 6.05 13.74
C ALA A 174 7.33 7.36 14.04
N LEU A 175 6.18 7.58 13.39
CA LEU A 175 5.48 8.87 13.42
C LEU A 175 4.16 8.86 14.19
N GLY A 176 3.63 7.68 14.51
CA GLY A 176 2.34 7.55 15.15
C GLY A 176 1.18 8.15 14.34
N SER A 177 0.06 8.42 15.00
CA SER A 177 -1.11 9.05 14.38
C SER A 177 -1.22 10.52 14.79
N VAL A 178 -1.48 11.40 13.81
CA VAL A 178 -1.85 12.80 14.05
C VAL A 178 -3.29 12.89 14.54
N ASN A 179 -4.15 12.03 14.02
CA ASN A 179 -5.56 11.99 14.35
C ASN A 179 -5.84 10.79 15.26
N LYS A 180 -6.20 11.06 16.51
CA LYS A 180 -6.49 10.00 17.51
C LYS A 180 -7.71 9.13 17.14
N ASN A 181 -8.54 9.58 16.22
CA ASN A 181 -9.76 8.91 15.79
C ASN A 181 -9.61 8.11 14.48
N LEU A 182 -8.43 8.16 13.86
CA LEU A 182 -8.13 7.43 12.64
C LEU A 182 -6.81 6.68 12.78
N PRO A 183 -6.67 5.50 12.14
CA PRO A 183 -5.42 4.76 12.16
C PRO A 183 -4.32 5.54 11.43
N SER A 184 -3.07 5.33 11.82
CA SER A 184 -1.91 5.91 11.13
C SER A 184 -1.60 5.21 9.81
N PHE A 185 -1.98 3.94 9.69
CA PHE A 185 -1.82 3.12 8.49
C PHE A 185 -3.14 2.50 8.05
N VAL A 186 -3.54 2.77 6.81
CA VAL A 186 -4.76 2.25 6.17
C VAL A 186 -4.39 1.51 4.89
N ASN A 187 -5.00 0.34 4.66
CA ASN A 187 -4.96 -0.34 3.37
C ASN A 187 -6.35 -0.33 2.73
N ILE A 188 -6.43 0.13 1.48
CA ILE A 188 -7.66 0.15 0.69
C ILE A 188 -7.53 -0.90 -0.42
N GLY A 189 -8.57 -1.70 -0.60
CA GLY A 189 -8.58 -2.78 -1.57
C GLY A 189 -7.97 -4.08 -1.04
N ARG A 190 -7.92 -5.09 -1.91
CA ARG A 190 -7.44 -6.43 -1.56
C ARG A 190 -5.95 -6.54 -1.78
N PRO A 191 -5.13 -6.84 -0.76
CA PRO A 191 -3.70 -7.07 -0.95
C PRO A 191 -3.45 -8.43 -1.67
N SER A 192 -2.30 -8.56 -2.31
CA SER A 192 -1.81 -9.84 -2.86
C SER A 192 -1.30 -10.76 -1.78
N SER A 193 -0.80 -10.22 -0.67
CA SER A 193 -0.28 -10.98 0.46
C SER A 193 -0.61 -10.30 1.78
N PRO A 194 -0.89 -11.06 2.86
CA PRO A 194 -1.03 -10.52 4.20
C PRO A 194 0.19 -9.73 4.69
N VAL A 195 1.39 -10.00 4.16
CA VAL A 195 2.62 -9.29 4.53
C VAL A 195 2.53 -7.78 4.27
N GLN A 196 1.71 -7.36 3.30
CA GLN A 196 1.48 -5.96 3.01
C GLN A 196 0.79 -5.20 4.15
N LEU A 197 0.19 -5.90 5.09
CA LEU A 197 -0.60 -5.35 6.18
C LEU A 197 0.05 -5.52 7.55
N THR A 198 1.05 -6.39 7.68
CA THR A 198 1.54 -6.84 8.99
C THR A 198 2.41 -5.83 9.69
N GLY A 199 2.22 -5.72 11.01
CA GLY A 199 3.17 -5.05 11.91
C GLY A 199 4.40 -5.88 12.22
N GLY A 200 4.40 -7.17 11.85
CA GLY A 200 5.49 -8.09 12.14
C GLY A 200 5.91 -8.03 13.61
N TYR A 201 7.21 -8.05 13.86
CA TYR A 201 7.75 -7.94 15.22
C TYR A 201 7.50 -6.57 15.91
N LEU A 202 7.05 -5.53 15.19
CA LEU A 202 6.57 -4.28 15.82
C LEU A 202 5.17 -4.43 16.43
N GLY A 203 4.47 -5.53 16.15
CA GLY A 203 3.18 -5.87 16.73
C GLY A 203 1.97 -5.30 15.99
N ALA A 204 0.81 -5.78 16.42
CA ALA A 204 -0.45 -5.49 15.74
C ALA A 204 -0.92 -4.03 15.82
N SER A 205 -0.39 -3.24 16.77
CA SER A 205 -0.79 -1.84 16.97
C SER A 205 -0.39 -0.91 15.82
N VAL A 206 0.59 -1.31 15.01
CA VAL A 206 1.09 -0.56 13.84
C VAL A 206 0.69 -1.21 12.52
N SER A 207 -0.03 -2.34 12.55
CA SER A 207 -0.54 -3.01 11.35
C SER A 207 -1.56 -2.14 10.62
N ALA A 208 -1.71 -2.38 9.32
CA ALA A 208 -2.71 -1.70 8.50
C ALA A 208 -4.15 -1.98 9.00
N THR A 209 -4.96 -0.95 9.01
CA THR A 209 -6.41 -1.10 9.13
C THR A 209 -7.01 -1.24 7.73
N PRO A 210 -7.67 -2.38 7.40
CA PRO A 210 -8.20 -2.60 6.07
C PRO A 210 -9.50 -1.81 5.85
N PHE A 211 -9.56 -1.10 4.73
CA PHE A 211 -10.74 -0.43 4.21
C PHE A 211 -11.12 -1.04 2.86
N GLN A 212 -12.38 -0.94 2.49
CA GLN A 212 -12.89 -1.40 1.20
C GLN A 212 -13.45 -0.22 0.40
N ALA A 213 -13.41 -0.31 -0.92
CA ALA A 213 -14.12 0.64 -1.76
C ALA A 213 -15.62 0.37 -1.73
N GLY A 214 -16.44 1.41 -1.96
CA GLY A 214 -17.87 1.31 -2.10
C GLY A 214 -18.67 1.80 -0.89
N GLN A 215 -19.95 1.45 -0.83
CA GLN A 215 -20.91 2.01 0.16
C GLN A 215 -20.62 1.63 1.62
N ARG A 216 -19.80 0.61 1.87
CA ARG A 216 -19.38 0.19 3.21
C ARG A 216 -17.86 0.01 3.27
N PRO A 217 -17.10 1.12 3.18
CA PRO A 217 -15.64 1.06 3.14
C PRO A 217 -15.02 0.44 4.39
N ILE A 218 -15.72 0.52 5.51
CA ILE A 218 -15.28 -0.05 6.78
C ILE A 218 -16.38 -0.99 7.25
N PRO A 219 -16.12 -2.31 7.33
CA PRO A 219 -17.10 -3.25 7.85
C PRO A 219 -17.50 -2.91 9.29
N ASN A 220 -18.80 -2.97 9.59
CA ASN A 220 -19.36 -2.72 10.93
C ASN A 220 -19.05 -1.34 11.53
N LEU A 221 -18.84 -0.33 10.68
CA LEU A 221 -18.63 1.05 11.10
C LEU A 221 -19.84 1.61 11.89
N HIS A 222 -21.04 1.22 11.49
CA HIS A 222 -22.28 1.63 12.18
C HIS A 222 -22.67 0.60 13.23
N PRO A 223 -23.03 1.03 14.45
CA PRO A 223 -23.63 0.13 15.43
C PRO A 223 -24.94 -0.44 14.89
N PRO A 224 -25.42 -1.60 15.41
CA PRO A 224 -26.73 -2.11 15.08
C PRO A 224 -27.79 -1.02 15.32
N GLN A 225 -28.76 -0.89 14.41
CA GLN A 225 -29.80 0.15 14.47
C GLN A 225 -30.63 0.12 15.77
N SER A 226 -30.62 -0.98 16.50
CA SER A 226 -31.32 -1.17 17.79
C SER A 226 -30.54 -0.64 19.00
N THR A 227 -29.32 -0.14 18.86
CA THR A 227 -28.50 0.30 20.00
C THR A 227 -28.65 1.82 20.18
N LEU A 228 -29.22 2.23 21.30
CA LEU A 228 -29.35 3.65 21.68
C LEU A 228 -27.96 4.24 21.98
N ALA A 229 -27.74 5.51 21.66
CA ALA A 229 -26.46 6.20 21.93
C ALA A 229 -26.05 6.12 23.41
N SER A 230 -27.00 6.28 24.32
CA SER A 230 -26.78 6.18 25.77
C SER A 230 -26.38 4.77 26.21
N GLU A 231 -26.92 3.72 25.59
CA GLU A 231 -26.54 2.32 25.88
C GLU A 231 -25.10 2.08 25.41
N ARG A 232 -24.73 2.64 24.28
CA ARG A 232 -23.37 2.56 23.73
C ARG A 232 -22.35 3.24 24.65
N ASP A 233 -22.64 4.45 25.12
CA ASP A 233 -21.77 5.19 26.02
C ASP A 233 -21.55 4.42 27.34
N HIS A 234 -22.60 3.84 27.89
CA HIS A 234 -22.51 2.95 29.07
C HIS A 234 -21.67 1.70 28.79
N GLN A 235 -21.84 1.07 27.62
CA GLN A 235 -21.07 -0.10 27.22
C GLN A 235 -19.56 0.25 27.06
N MET A 236 -19.25 1.39 26.47
CA MET A 236 -17.87 1.85 26.31
C MET A 236 -17.22 2.19 27.65
N HIS A 237 -17.92 2.86 28.53
CA HIS A 237 -17.45 3.15 29.88
C HIS A 237 -17.18 1.86 30.70
N LEU A 238 -18.07 0.88 30.63
CA LEU A 238 -17.86 -0.41 31.26
C LEU A 238 -16.65 -1.15 30.71
N LEU A 239 -16.45 -1.12 29.39
CA LEU A 239 -15.27 -1.68 28.74
C LEU A 239 -13.98 -0.99 29.19
N GLU A 240 -13.97 0.32 29.35
CA GLU A 240 -12.81 1.05 29.87
C GLU A 240 -12.43 0.59 31.27
N ILE A 241 -13.41 0.46 32.17
CA ILE A 241 -13.18 -0.04 33.54
C ILE A 241 -12.60 -1.46 33.50
N MET A 242 -13.20 -2.34 32.72
CA MET A 242 -12.75 -3.74 32.58
C MET A 242 -11.36 -3.83 31.96
N ASN A 243 -11.08 -3.01 30.96
CA ASN A 243 -9.79 -2.96 30.29
C ASN A 243 -8.70 -2.36 31.20
N ALA A 244 -9.03 -1.37 32.02
CA ALA A 244 -8.08 -0.79 33.00
C ALA A 244 -7.66 -1.82 34.03
N ASP A 245 -8.60 -2.61 34.55
CA ASP A 245 -8.30 -3.69 35.49
C ASP A 245 -7.48 -4.82 34.83
N PHE A 246 -7.86 -5.19 33.60
CA PHE A 246 -7.16 -6.22 32.85
C PHE A 246 -5.75 -5.82 32.47
N ARG A 247 -5.49 -4.55 32.08
CA ARG A 247 -4.16 -4.00 31.85
C ARG A 247 -3.27 -4.09 33.09
N ARG A 248 -3.81 -3.75 34.28
CA ARG A 248 -3.03 -3.85 35.53
C ARG A 248 -2.57 -5.27 35.83
N ARG A 249 -3.41 -6.26 35.55
CA ARG A 249 -3.08 -7.69 35.78
C ARG A 249 -2.14 -8.27 34.71
N HIS A 250 -2.10 -7.68 33.52
CA HIS A 250 -1.33 -8.16 32.37
C HIS A 250 -0.46 -7.04 31.77
N ALA A 251 0.22 -6.27 32.64
CA ALA A 251 0.99 -5.10 32.22
C ALA A 251 2.14 -5.44 31.27
N MET A 252 2.68 -6.66 31.36
CA MET A 252 3.79 -7.15 30.54
C MET A 252 3.35 -7.80 29.23
N ASP A 253 2.06 -7.93 28.95
CA ASP A 253 1.55 -8.54 27.71
C ASP A 253 1.26 -7.46 26.67
N SER A 254 2.19 -7.26 25.73
CA SER A 254 2.10 -6.28 24.66
C SER A 254 0.93 -6.56 23.69
N ASN A 255 0.56 -7.83 23.47
CA ASN A 255 -0.57 -8.20 22.64
C ASN A 255 -1.90 -7.75 23.22
N ILE A 256 -2.05 -7.83 24.56
CA ILE A 256 -3.22 -7.33 25.26
C ILE A 256 -3.34 -5.81 25.13
N GLN A 257 -2.22 -5.10 25.27
CA GLN A 257 -2.19 -3.64 25.11
C GLN A 257 -2.56 -3.24 23.67
N ALA A 258 -1.99 -3.91 22.68
CA ALA A 258 -2.31 -3.68 21.26
C ALA A 258 -3.80 -3.93 20.97
N ARG A 259 -4.40 -4.99 21.50
CA ARG A 259 -5.83 -5.28 21.37
C ARG A 259 -6.70 -4.18 21.96
N ILE A 260 -6.38 -3.72 23.16
CA ILE A 260 -7.14 -2.65 23.82
C ILE A 260 -7.07 -1.37 22.98
N LYS A 261 -5.89 -0.99 22.51
CA LYS A 261 -5.71 0.17 21.61
C LYS A 261 -6.51 0.01 20.32
N ALA A 262 -6.50 -1.17 19.70
CA ALA A 262 -7.26 -1.46 18.49
C ALA A 262 -8.79 -1.32 18.70
N TYR A 263 -9.33 -1.78 19.84
CA TYR A 263 -10.74 -1.60 20.16
C TYR A 263 -11.12 -0.14 20.43
N GLN A 264 -10.27 0.59 21.14
CA GLN A 264 -10.47 2.02 21.38
C GLN A 264 -10.47 2.81 20.06
N LEU A 265 -9.52 2.51 19.16
CA LEU A 265 -9.48 3.09 17.84
C LEU A 265 -10.74 2.75 17.03
N ALA A 266 -11.17 1.49 17.01
CA ALA A 266 -12.38 1.08 16.31
C ALA A 266 -13.64 1.82 16.83
N ALA A 267 -13.76 2.03 18.13
CA ALA A 267 -14.83 2.80 18.73
C ALA A 267 -14.77 4.30 18.32
N SER A 268 -13.59 4.90 18.32
CA SER A 268 -13.37 6.27 17.88
C SER A 268 -13.65 6.46 16.37
N MET A 269 -13.30 5.46 15.57
CA MET A 269 -13.60 5.44 14.13
C MET A 269 -15.10 5.44 13.85
N GLN A 270 -15.92 4.77 14.66
CA GLN A 270 -17.38 4.78 14.49
C GLN A 270 -17.97 6.20 14.58
N LEU A 271 -17.31 7.11 15.28
CA LEU A 271 -17.73 8.51 15.39
C LEU A 271 -17.23 9.38 14.21
N SER A 272 -16.03 9.12 13.73
CA SER A 272 -15.33 10.01 12.79
C SER A 272 -15.32 9.51 11.35
N ALA A 273 -15.35 8.20 11.13
CA ALA A 273 -15.26 7.62 9.81
C ALA A 273 -16.50 7.78 8.91
N PRO A 274 -17.77 7.88 9.42
CA PRO A 274 -18.91 8.12 8.56
C PRO A 274 -18.76 9.33 7.65
N GLU A 275 -18.16 10.40 8.16
CA GLU A 275 -17.90 11.60 7.33
C GLU A 275 -16.84 11.35 6.26
N VAL A 276 -15.83 10.52 6.54
CA VAL A 276 -14.74 10.23 5.60
C VAL A 276 -15.26 9.46 4.39
N VAL A 277 -16.19 8.55 4.61
CA VAL A 277 -16.71 7.63 3.59
C VAL A 277 -17.96 8.14 2.86
N ASP A 278 -18.55 9.22 3.31
CA ASP A 278 -19.71 9.83 2.66
C ASP A 278 -19.28 10.69 1.46
N PHE A 279 -19.25 10.10 0.28
CA PHE A 279 -18.90 10.79 -0.97
C PHE A 279 -20.04 11.63 -1.54
N THR A 280 -21.27 11.55 -0.99
CA THR A 280 -22.41 12.33 -1.48
C THR A 280 -22.22 13.82 -1.27
N LYS A 281 -21.35 14.20 -0.34
CA LYS A 281 -20.97 15.59 -0.05
C LYS A 281 -19.90 16.15 -0.99
N GLU A 282 -19.25 15.32 -1.79
CA GLU A 282 -18.27 15.81 -2.75
C GLU A 282 -18.97 16.42 -3.97
N PRO A 283 -18.52 17.60 -4.42
CA PRO A 283 -19.07 18.25 -5.60
C PRO A 283 -19.02 17.34 -6.85
N ALA A 284 -20.00 17.46 -7.73
CA ALA A 284 -20.07 16.61 -8.94
C ALA A 284 -18.82 16.71 -9.81
N HIS A 285 -18.19 17.88 -9.90
CA HIS A 285 -16.95 18.05 -10.68
C HIS A 285 -15.77 17.30 -10.07
N ILE A 286 -15.70 17.15 -8.73
CA ILE A 286 -14.70 16.33 -8.06
C ILE A 286 -14.97 14.86 -8.32
N GLN A 287 -16.23 14.41 -8.22
CA GLN A 287 -16.58 13.03 -8.55
C GLN A 287 -16.23 12.67 -10.00
N ALA A 288 -16.49 13.58 -10.95
CA ALA A 288 -16.13 13.44 -12.36
C ALA A 288 -14.60 13.44 -12.58
N LEU A 289 -13.85 14.25 -11.81
CA LEU A 289 -12.37 14.27 -11.85
C LEU A 289 -11.76 12.92 -11.51
N TYR A 290 -12.29 12.24 -10.48
CA TYR A 290 -11.89 10.87 -10.13
C TYR A 290 -12.53 9.79 -11.00
N GLY A 291 -13.39 10.15 -11.96
CA GLY A 291 -14.07 9.20 -12.84
C GLY A 291 -15.06 8.28 -12.12
N ILE A 292 -15.65 8.73 -11.00
CA ILE A 292 -16.63 7.94 -10.21
C ILE A 292 -17.95 7.77 -10.98
N ASP A 293 -18.22 8.65 -11.91
CA ASP A 293 -19.37 8.65 -12.81
C ASP A 293 -19.30 7.60 -13.94
N GLN A 294 -18.16 6.91 -14.11
CA GLN A 294 -17.90 5.98 -15.21
C GLN A 294 -17.59 4.56 -14.70
N LYS A 295 -18.16 3.54 -15.34
CA LYS A 295 -17.97 2.14 -14.92
C LYS A 295 -16.51 1.69 -14.82
N PRO A 296 -15.63 1.92 -15.81
CA PRO A 296 -14.25 1.43 -15.73
C PRO A 296 -13.46 2.01 -14.55
N THR A 297 -13.70 3.28 -14.23
CA THR A 297 -12.90 4.05 -13.25
C THR A 297 -13.54 4.15 -11.88
N LYS A 298 -14.86 3.92 -11.78
CA LYS A 298 -15.64 4.16 -10.55
C LYS A 298 -15.02 3.55 -9.30
N ALA A 299 -14.75 2.26 -9.34
CA ALA A 299 -14.28 1.54 -8.14
C ALA A 299 -12.93 2.06 -7.65
N PHE A 300 -11.99 2.32 -8.57
CA PHE A 300 -10.68 2.83 -8.22
C PHE A 300 -10.74 4.33 -7.89
N GLY A 301 -11.59 5.10 -8.57
CA GLY A 301 -11.86 6.49 -8.26
C GLY A 301 -12.40 6.69 -6.84
N GLU A 302 -13.33 5.83 -6.40
CA GLU A 302 -13.82 5.83 -5.01
C GLU A 302 -12.70 5.52 -4.00
N GLN A 303 -11.78 4.60 -4.32
CA GLN A 303 -10.62 4.30 -3.48
C GLN A 303 -9.68 5.50 -3.36
N LEU A 304 -9.37 6.17 -4.46
CA LEU A 304 -8.48 7.32 -4.47
C LEU A 304 -9.10 8.55 -3.82
N LEU A 305 -10.40 8.77 -4.01
CA LEU A 305 -11.12 9.83 -3.30
C LEU A 305 -11.12 9.58 -1.78
N LEU A 306 -11.32 8.33 -1.35
CA LEU A 306 -11.20 7.94 0.06
C LEU A 306 -9.78 8.21 0.58
N ALA A 307 -8.76 7.86 -0.19
CA ALA A 307 -7.36 8.11 0.19
C ALA A 307 -7.06 9.60 0.38
N ARG A 308 -7.51 10.47 -0.53
CA ARG A 308 -7.38 11.92 -0.38
C ARG A 308 -8.04 12.42 0.90
N ARG A 309 -9.27 11.96 1.19
CA ARG A 309 -10.01 12.35 2.40
C ARG A 309 -9.37 11.85 3.69
N LEU A 310 -8.71 10.69 3.65
CA LEU A 310 -7.93 10.17 4.77
C LEU A 310 -6.65 11.00 4.99
N ALA A 311 -5.93 11.33 3.91
CA ALA A 311 -4.73 12.18 3.98
C ALA A 311 -5.08 13.58 4.53
N GLU A 312 -6.17 14.18 4.07
CA GLU A 312 -6.72 15.48 4.56
C GLU A 312 -6.99 15.46 6.08
N ARG A 313 -7.30 14.29 6.64
CA ARG A 313 -7.54 14.09 8.08
C ARG A 313 -6.33 13.56 8.85
N GLY A 314 -5.17 13.55 8.23
CA GLY A 314 -3.89 13.26 8.89
C GLY A 314 -3.53 11.77 9.00
N VAL A 315 -4.11 10.90 8.19
CA VAL A 315 -3.63 9.52 8.06
C VAL A 315 -2.25 9.54 7.38
N ARG A 316 -1.26 8.91 8.03
CA ARG A 316 0.15 8.99 7.62
C ARG A 316 0.48 8.15 6.40
N PHE A 317 -0.01 6.92 6.37
CA PHE A 317 0.27 5.99 5.29
C PHE A 317 -1.01 5.33 4.79
N ILE A 318 -1.29 5.51 3.50
CA ILE A 318 -2.49 4.99 2.85
C ILE A 318 -2.04 4.14 1.68
N GLN A 319 -2.07 2.82 1.86
CA GLN A 319 -1.76 1.87 0.80
C GLN A 319 -3.04 1.53 0.02
N ILE A 320 -2.92 1.51 -1.29
CA ILE A 320 -4.01 1.11 -2.17
C ILE A 320 -3.51 -0.03 -3.05
N CYS A 321 -4.11 -1.22 -2.87
CA CYS A 321 -3.79 -2.39 -3.66
C CYS A 321 -4.77 -2.48 -4.83
N HIS A 322 -4.28 -2.20 -6.04
CA HIS A 322 -5.08 -2.35 -7.26
C HIS A 322 -4.94 -3.75 -7.82
N ALA A 323 -6.09 -4.37 -8.12
CA ALA A 323 -6.17 -5.71 -8.71
C ALA A 323 -5.46 -6.82 -7.91
N GLY A 324 -5.45 -6.70 -6.57
CA GLY A 324 -4.80 -7.67 -5.67
C GLY A 324 -5.57 -8.97 -5.52
N GLY A 325 -4.90 -9.95 -4.90
CA GLY A 325 -5.35 -11.32 -4.71
C GLY A 325 -4.71 -12.28 -5.70
N GLY A 326 -4.29 -13.45 -5.23
CA GLY A 326 -3.48 -14.38 -6.02
C GLY A 326 -2.19 -13.72 -6.50
N ASN A 327 -1.86 -13.92 -7.76
CA ASN A 327 -0.69 -13.30 -8.40
C ASN A 327 -0.89 -11.80 -8.71
N GLY A 328 -2.12 -11.29 -8.63
CA GLY A 328 -2.48 -9.94 -9.04
C GLY A 328 -3.00 -9.85 -10.48
N GLY A 329 -3.85 -8.85 -10.75
CA GLY A 329 -4.48 -8.70 -12.07
C GLY A 329 -3.54 -8.18 -13.17
N TRP A 330 -2.38 -7.61 -12.80
CA TRP A 330 -1.36 -7.17 -13.76
C TRP A 330 -0.43 -8.30 -14.22
N ASP A 331 -0.70 -9.56 -13.82
CA ASP A 331 0.08 -10.74 -14.23
C ASP A 331 -0.28 -11.21 -15.65
N ALA A 332 0.33 -10.58 -16.66
CA ALA A 332 -0.03 -10.71 -18.07
C ALA A 332 0.95 -11.58 -18.88
N HIS A 333 1.03 -12.87 -18.54
CA HIS A 333 1.84 -13.83 -19.30
C HIS A 333 1.26 -14.19 -20.68
N GLY A 334 -0.07 -14.24 -20.79
CA GLY A 334 -0.75 -14.70 -22.00
C GLY A 334 -0.82 -13.65 -23.10
N ASP A 335 -1.22 -12.44 -22.76
CA ASP A 335 -1.37 -11.31 -23.69
C ASP A 335 -1.23 -9.99 -22.94
N MET A 336 -0.39 -9.08 -23.42
CA MET A 336 -0.23 -7.74 -22.84
C MET A 336 -1.50 -6.89 -22.86
N LYS A 337 -2.47 -7.22 -23.72
CA LYS A 337 -3.81 -6.60 -23.70
C LYS A 337 -4.55 -6.79 -22.37
N GLN A 338 -4.15 -7.76 -21.55
CA GLN A 338 -4.69 -7.93 -20.19
C GLN A 338 -4.40 -6.71 -19.28
N HIS A 339 -3.41 -5.88 -19.60
CA HIS A 339 -3.17 -4.61 -18.91
C HIS A 339 -4.22 -3.54 -19.23
N GLU A 340 -4.83 -3.57 -20.42
CA GLU A 340 -5.72 -2.50 -20.89
C GLU A 340 -6.89 -2.19 -19.94
N PRO A 341 -7.66 -3.16 -19.43
CA PRO A 341 -8.74 -2.86 -18.49
C PRO A 341 -8.24 -2.24 -17.19
N HIS A 342 -7.04 -2.61 -16.74
CA HIS A 342 -6.41 -2.05 -15.53
C HIS A 342 -5.92 -0.63 -15.78
N CYS A 343 -5.30 -0.36 -16.92
CA CYS A 343 -4.89 0.98 -17.33
C CYS A 343 -6.11 1.91 -17.42
N ARG A 344 -7.18 1.49 -18.09
CA ARG A 344 -8.44 2.25 -18.18
C ARG A 344 -9.07 2.54 -16.82
N ALA A 345 -8.95 1.59 -15.87
CA ALA A 345 -9.51 1.75 -14.53
C ALA A 345 -8.71 2.75 -13.67
N THR A 346 -7.41 2.87 -13.92
CA THR A 346 -6.49 3.61 -13.03
C THR A 346 -6.07 4.98 -13.56
N ASP A 347 -6.00 5.18 -14.87
CA ASP A 347 -5.45 6.37 -15.52
C ASP A 347 -6.14 7.67 -15.05
N LYS A 348 -7.43 7.81 -15.34
CA LYS A 348 -8.19 9.02 -14.98
C LYS A 348 -8.25 9.24 -13.46
N PRO A 349 -8.51 8.23 -12.61
CA PRO A 349 -8.51 8.41 -11.16
C PRO A 349 -7.17 8.90 -10.59
N ILE A 350 -6.05 8.38 -11.09
CA ILE A 350 -4.72 8.81 -10.63
C ILE A 350 -4.46 10.27 -11.02
N ALA A 351 -4.72 10.63 -12.27
CA ALA A 351 -4.61 12.01 -12.72
C ALA A 351 -5.53 12.94 -11.92
N GLY A 352 -6.74 12.48 -11.62
CA GLY A 352 -7.71 13.18 -10.77
C GLY A 352 -7.21 13.40 -9.35
N LEU A 353 -6.58 12.38 -8.75
CA LEU A 353 -5.98 12.50 -7.41
C LEU A 353 -4.87 13.57 -7.38
N ILE A 354 -3.93 13.52 -8.33
CA ILE A 354 -2.81 14.49 -8.40
C ILE A 354 -3.36 15.90 -8.61
N THR A 355 -4.33 16.06 -9.50
CA THR A 355 -4.98 17.34 -9.79
C THR A 355 -5.71 17.90 -8.57
N ASP A 356 -6.52 17.08 -7.87
CA ASP A 356 -7.27 17.51 -6.68
C ASP A 356 -6.33 17.88 -5.53
N LEU A 357 -5.28 17.09 -5.28
CA LEU A 357 -4.26 17.41 -4.29
C LEU A 357 -3.57 18.73 -4.61
N LYS A 358 -3.22 18.99 -5.88
CA LYS A 358 -2.59 20.25 -6.31
C LYS A 358 -3.54 21.44 -6.12
N GLN A 359 -4.79 21.32 -6.57
CA GLN A 359 -5.80 22.38 -6.44
C GLN A 359 -6.10 22.74 -4.97
N ARG A 360 -5.97 21.79 -4.05
CA ARG A 360 -6.14 21.98 -2.61
C ARG A 360 -4.89 22.48 -1.90
N GLY A 361 -3.75 22.60 -2.59
CA GLY A 361 -2.47 22.91 -1.95
C GLY A 361 -1.95 21.78 -1.05
N MET A 362 -2.44 20.56 -1.26
CA MET A 362 -2.05 19.37 -0.49
C MET A 362 -0.93 18.58 -1.13
N LEU A 363 -0.67 18.77 -2.44
CA LEU A 363 0.33 17.97 -3.17
C LEU A 363 1.73 18.16 -2.59
N ASP A 364 2.08 19.39 -2.17
CA ASP A 364 3.40 19.69 -1.59
C ASP A 364 3.68 18.93 -0.28
N GLU A 365 2.63 18.48 0.42
CA GLU A 365 2.71 17.78 1.69
C GLU A 365 2.22 16.32 1.62
N THR A 366 1.78 15.86 0.44
CA THR A 366 1.29 14.50 0.22
C THR A 366 2.12 13.84 -0.87
N LEU A 367 2.82 12.78 -0.51
CA LEU A 367 3.61 12.00 -1.45
C LEU A 367 2.75 10.92 -2.08
N VAL A 368 2.58 10.95 -3.40
CA VAL A 368 1.90 9.93 -4.18
C VAL A 368 2.96 9.05 -4.83
N VAL A 369 2.86 7.75 -4.60
CA VAL A 369 3.82 6.75 -5.12
C VAL A 369 3.06 5.71 -5.93
N TRP A 370 3.59 5.34 -7.08
CA TRP A 370 3.09 4.25 -7.91
C TRP A 370 4.21 3.24 -8.15
N THR A 371 3.94 1.99 -7.86
CA THR A 371 4.91 0.91 -8.03
C THR A 371 4.22 -0.45 -8.17
N SER A 372 5.02 -1.47 -8.42
CA SER A 372 4.62 -2.88 -8.45
C SER A 372 5.74 -3.72 -7.83
N GLU A 373 5.53 -5.02 -7.65
CA GLU A 373 6.54 -5.93 -7.12
C GLU A 373 7.73 -6.15 -8.06
N PHE A 374 7.54 -6.02 -9.37
CA PHE A 374 8.55 -6.06 -10.44
C PHE A 374 7.96 -5.56 -11.76
N GLY A 375 8.76 -5.55 -12.83
CA GLY A 375 8.35 -5.22 -14.19
C GLY A 375 8.06 -6.44 -15.05
N ARG A 376 8.14 -6.26 -16.38
CA ARG A 376 7.94 -7.31 -17.37
C ARG A 376 9.10 -7.37 -18.35
N THR A 377 9.47 -8.60 -18.76
CA THR A 377 10.58 -8.83 -19.68
C THR A 377 10.28 -8.35 -21.10
N PRO A 378 11.30 -8.07 -21.91
CA PRO A 378 11.14 -7.79 -23.35
C PRO A 378 10.77 -9.04 -24.17
N TRP A 379 10.67 -10.22 -23.59
CA TRP A 379 10.31 -11.47 -24.25
C TRP A 379 9.06 -12.10 -23.64
N SER A 380 8.55 -13.15 -24.28
CA SER A 380 7.44 -13.97 -23.82
C SER A 380 7.84 -15.43 -23.64
N GLN A 381 7.06 -16.17 -22.88
CA GLN A 381 7.19 -17.62 -22.71
C GLN A 381 6.60 -18.44 -23.85
N ASN A 382 5.93 -17.90 -24.82
CA ASN A 382 5.36 -18.48 -26.06
C ASN A 382 4.09 -17.78 -26.54
N THR A 383 3.86 -16.53 -26.10
CA THR A 383 2.61 -15.79 -26.33
C THR A 383 2.94 -14.33 -26.68
N THR A 384 1.93 -13.48 -26.69
CA THR A 384 2.05 -12.02 -26.83
C THR A 384 2.11 -11.29 -25.49
N GLY A 385 2.12 -12.02 -24.37
CA GLY A 385 2.38 -11.49 -23.03
C GLY A 385 3.87 -11.33 -22.73
N ARG A 386 4.19 -10.97 -21.51
CA ARG A 386 5.57 -10.82 -21.03
C ARG A 386 5.78 -11.60 -19.74
N ASP A 387 7.00 -12.06 -19.51
CA ASP A 387 7.40 -12.75 -18.28
C ASP A 387 7.74 -11.75 -17.16
N HIS A 388 8.02 -12.24 -15.96
CA HIS A 388 8.41 -11.40 -14.82
C HIS A 388 9.81 -10.82 -15.03
N ASN A 389 9.98 -9.55 -14.67
CA ASN A 389 11.27 -8.88 -14.75
C ASN A 389 11.64 -8.15 -13.46
N PRO A 390 12.39 -8.79 -12.56
CA PRO A 390 12.91 -8.11 -11.38
C PRO A 390 14.13 -7.22 -11.66
N ARG A 391 14.80 -7.38 -12.82
CA ARG A 391 16.07 -6.73 -13.14
C ARG A 391 15.94 -5.28 -13.59
N GLY A 392 14.76 -4.89 -14.04
CA GLY A 392 14.47 -3.53 -14.47
C GLY A 392 12.98 -3.27 -14.51
N TYR A 393 12.54 -2.21 -13.81
CA TYR A 393 11.15 -1.75 -13.86
C TYR A 393 11.04 -0.27 -13.51
N THR A 394 9.85 0.28 -13.69
CA THR A 394 9.58 1.69 -13.42
C THR A 394 8.70 1.86 -12.20
N SER A 395 9.08 2.79 -11.35
CA SER A 395 8.21 3.40 -10.34
C SER A 395 8.15 4.91 -10.58
N TRP A 396 7.13 5.58 -10.08
CA TRP A 396 7.08 7.02 -10.12
C TRP A 396 6.52 7.63 -8.84
N MET A 397 6.87 8.88 -8.60
CA MET A 397 6.46 9.64 -7.42
C MET A 397 6.02 11.06 -7.81
N ALA A 398 5.08 11.62 -7.03
CA ALA A 398 4.63 13.01 -7.18
C ALA A 398 4.36 13.65 -5.82
N GLY A 399 4.60 14.95 -5.71
CA GLY A 399 4.36 15.74 -4.50
C GLY A 399 5.29 15.42 -3.34
N GLY A 400 4.97 15.91 -2.14
CA GLY A 400 5.71 15.64 -0.91
C GLY A 400 7.20 15.97 -0.97
N GLY A 401 7.59 17.02 -1.74
CA GLY A 401 8.98 17.42 -1.93
C GLY A 401 9.72 16.64 -3.04
N ILE A 402 9.00 15.97 -3.93
CA ILE A 402 9.56 15.39 -5.16
C ILE A 402 9.51 16.41 -6.28
N GLN A 403 10.58 16.53 -7.05
CA GLN A 403 10.65 17.36 -8.24
C GLN A 403 9.97 16.66 -9.41
N GLY A 404 8.83 17.18 -9.85
CA GLY A 404 8.10 16.65 -11.00
C GLY A 404 8.74 16.99 -12.35
N GLY A 405 8.24 16.37 -13.43
CA GLY A 405 8.64 16.65 -14.80
C GLY A 405 10.01 16.10 -15.18
N LEU A 406 10.49 15.06 -14.52
CA LEU A 406 11.81 14.46 -14.82
C LEU A 406 11.75 12.94 -14.97
N ILE A 407 12.71 12.39 -15.69
CA ILE A 407 13.02 10.96 -15.76
C ILE A 407 14.38 10.76 -15.07
N HIS A 408 14.46 9.76 -14.20
CA HIS A 408 15.70 9.39 -13.52
C HIS A 408 16.03 7.93 -13.78
N GLY A 409 17.31 7.68 -14.11
CA GLY A 409 17.83 6.37 -14.45
C GLY A 409 17.31 5.81 -15.77
N ALA A 410 17.84 4.68 -16.19
CA ALA A 410 17.44 4.00 -17.41
C ALA A 410 17.56 2.49 -17.29
N THR A 411 16.72 1.78 -18.03
CA THR A 411 16.94 0.38 -18.41
C THR A 411 17.69 0.31 -19.75
N ASP A 412 18.24 -0.86 -20.06
CA ASP A 412 18.92 -1.13 -21.32
C ASP A 412 18.02 -0.92 -22.55
N GLU A 413 18.57 -1.10 -23.75
CA GLU A 413 17.90 -0.82 -25.02
C GLU A 413 16.61 -1.60 -25.26
N VAL A 414 16.44 -2.72 -24.56
CA VAL A 414 15.26 -3.59 -24.65
C VAL A 414 14.35 -3.53 -23.41
N GLY A 415 14.78 -2.85 -22.34
CA GLY A 415 14.02 -2.74 -21.09
C GLY A 415 14.18 -3.94 -20.17
N TYR A 416 15.30 -4.67 -20.26
CA TYR A 416 15.52 -5.86 -19.44
C TYR A 416 16.21 -5.56 -18.12
N GLN A 417 17.29 -4.80 -18.16
CA GLN A 417 18.10 -4.49 -16.97
C GLN A 417 18.15 -3.00 -16.70
N ALA A 418 18.05 -2.61 -15.45
CA ALA A 418 18.43 -1.28 -15.02
C ALA A 418 19.92 -1.12 -15.20
N VAL A 419 20.38 -0.08 -15.95
CA VAL A 419 21.78 0.11 -16.32
C VAL A 419 22.34 1.46 -15.90
N GLU A 420 21.51 2.48 -15.75
CA GLU A 420 21.89 3.83 -15.34
C GLU A 420 21.17 4.18 -14.03
N ASP A 421 21.90 4.73 -13.06
CA ASP A 421 21.38 5.12 -11.74
C ASP A 421 20.43 4.06 -11.14
N ARG A 422 20.97 2.86 -10.98
CA ARG A 422 20.20 1.69 -10.52
C ARG A 422 19.74 1.87 -9.08
N HIS A 423 18.44 1.70 -8.85
CA HIS A 423 17.85 1.78 -7.53
C HIS A 423 17.19 0.47 -7.12
N TYR A 424 17.70 -0.10 -6.05
CA TYR A 424 17.03 -1.17 -5.35
C TYR A 424 15.77 -0.60 -4.68
N TYR A 425 14.72 -1.39 -4.53
CA TYR A 425 13.49 -0.79 -4.03
C TYR A 425 13.60 -0.30 -2.56
N SER A 426 14.63 -0.71 -1.80
CA SER A 426 14.93 -0.09 -0.51
C SER A 426 15.30 1.39 -0.64
N ASP A 427 15.83 1.83 -1.80
CA ASP A 427 16.07 3.25 -2.07
C ASP A 427 14.75 4.03 -2.19
N LEU A 428 13.71 3.39 -2.74
CA LEU A 428 12.35 3.94 -2.71
C LEU A 428 11.89 4.13 -1.26
N HIS A 429 12.01 3.12 -0.40
CA HIS A 429 11.66 3.23 1.01
C HIS A 429 12.45 4.33 1.72
N ALA A 430 13.76 4.38 1.51
CA ALA A 430 14.63 5.42 2.06
C ALA A 430 14.20 6.83 1.61
N THR A 431 13.80 6.97 0.34
CA THR A 431 13.26 8.22 -0.22
C THR A 431 11.97 8.65 0.49
N LEU A 432 11.03 7.72 0.68
CA LEU A 432 9.77 8.00 1.37
C LEU A 432 10.01 8.40 2.83
N LEU A 433 10.88 7.69 3.53
CA LEU A 433 11.25 8.03 4.91
C LEU A 433 11.90 9.41 5.00
N HIS A 434 12.82 9.71 4.06
CA HIS A 434 13.48 11.02 4.02
C HIS A 434 12.46 12.15 3.84
N GLN A 435 11.51 12.02 2.92
CA GLN A 435 10.45 13.02 2.73
C GLN A 435 9.55 13.17 3.97
N LEU A 436 9.35 12.08 4.72
CA LEU A 436 8.65 12.10 6.01
C LEU A 436 9.49 12.64 7.18
N GLY A 437 10.73 13.09 6.93
CA GLY A 437 11.64 13.62 7.94
C GLY A 437 12.34 12.54 8.78
N ILE A 438 12.40 11.31 8.29
CA ILE A 438 12.98 10.17 9.01
C ILE A 438 14.32 9.79 8.36
N ASP A 439 15.35 9.73 9.18
CA ASP A 439 16.64 9.15 8.82
C ASP A 439 16.53 7.62 8.89
N HIS A 440 16.55 6.95 7.76
CA HIS A 440 16.42 5.50 7.64
C HIS A 440 17.55 4.74 8.35
N THR A 441 18.74 5.33 8.47
CA THR A 441 19.89 4.72 9.17
C THR A 441 19.72 4.66 10.67
N ARG A 442 18.77 5.43 11.23
CA ARG A 442 18.44 5.48 12.65
C ARG A 442 17.23 4.62 13.02
N MET A 443 16.65 3.93 12.05
CA MET A 443 15.50 3.06 12.22
C MET A 443 15.98 1.63 12.51
N PHE A 444 16.36 1.35 13.75
CA PHE A 444 16.71 0.00 14.17
C PHE A 444 16.19 -0.27 15.60
N LEU A 445 16.03 -1.52 15.95
CA LEU A 445 15.52 -1.96 17.25
C LEU A 445 16.63 -2.67 18.02
N PRO A 446 17.21 -2.04 19.04
CA PRO A 446 18.33 -2.61 19.80
C PRO A 446 18.01 -3.97 20.44
N GLU A 447 16.76 -4.19 20.87
CA GLU A 447 16.33 -5.42 21.54
C GLU A 447 16.30 -6.64 20.61
N LEU A 448 16.20 -6.41 19.30
CA LEU A 448 16.18 -7.47 18.28
C LEU A 448 17.54 -7.69 17.61
N GLY A 449 18.58 -6.99 18.09
CA GLY A 449 19.89 -6.99 17.44
C GLY A 449 19.94 -6.08 16.21
N PRO A 450 20.84 -6.32 15.25
CA PRO A 450 21.02 -5.45 14.08
C PRO A 450 19.92 -5.64 13.02
N VAL A 451 18.66 -5.70 13.43
CA VAL A 451 17.53 -5.76 12.51
C VAL A 451 17.27 -4.34 12.01
N SER A 452 17.57 -4.11 10.74
CA SER A 452 17.33 -2.84 10.06
C SER A 452 15.99 -2.85 9.31
N LEU A 453 15.38 -1.67 9.15
CA LEU A 453 14.26 -1.50 8.24
C LEU A 453 14.66 -1.82 6.78
N LEU A 454 15.89 -1.47 6.41
CA LEU A 454 16.37 -1.64 5.05
C LEU A 454 17.51 -2.67 5.03
N VAL A 455 17.52 -3.49 3.97
CA VAL A 455 18.64 -4.38 3.69
C VAL A 455 19.90 -3.57 3.34
N GLU A 456 21.06 -4.23 3.38
CA GLU A 456 22.35 -3.61 3.03
C GLU A 456 22.45 -3.21 1.55
N GLU A 457 21.55 -3.71 0.71
CA GLU A 457 21.49 -3.38 -0.72
C GLU A 457 20.69 -2.10 -0.94
N GLY A 458 21.23 -1.21 -1.77
CA GLY A 458 20.67 0.10 -2.07
C GLY A 458 21.66 1.23 -1.73
N ASN A 459 21.37 2.40 -2.26
CA ASN A 459 22.22 3.58 -2.14
C ASN A 459 21.65 4.64 -1.19
N GLY A 460 20.52 4.33 -0.54
CA GLY A 460 19.78 5.28 0.28
C GLY A 460 18.78 6.12 -0.54
N PRO A 461 18.39 7.30 -0.05
CA PRO A 461 17.38 8.12 -0.70
C PRO A 461 17.80 8.55 -2.13
N ILE A 462 16.85 8.53 -3.05
CA ILE A 462 17.05 8.97 -4.46
C ILE A 462 17.05 10.50 -4.51
N HIS A 463 18.18 11.12 -4.12
CA HIS A 463 18.28 12.57 -4.01
C HIS A 463 18.06 13.30 -5.34
N ALA A 464 18.34 12.66 -6.47
CA ALA A 464 18.20 13.26 -7.80
C ALA A 464 16.76 13.64 -8.19
N ILE A 465 15.77 13.08 -7.48
CA ILE A 465 14.34 13.40 -7.71
C ILE A 465 13.73 14.27 -6.61
N MET A 466 14.53 14.77 -5.68
CA MET A 466 14.06 15.62 -4.57
C MET A 466 14.19 17.10 -4.92
N ALA A 467 13.21 17.93 -4.48
CA ALA A 467 13.17 19.38 -4.69
C ALA A 467 13.92 20.15 -3.59
#